data_57f36e01042f3c785c78c9345ab3120a
#
_entry.id   57f36e01042f3c785c78c9345ab3120a
#
_cell.length_a   1.000
_cell.length_b   1.000
_cell.length_c   1.000
_cell.angle_alpha   90.00
_cell.angle_beta   90.00
_cell.angle_gamma   90.00
#
_symmetry.space_group_name_H-M   'P 1'
#
loop_
_entity.id
_entity.type
_entity.pdbx_description
1 polymer ?
#
loop_
_entity_poly.entity_id
_entity_poly.type
_entity_poly.pdbx_seq_one_letter_code
_entity_poly.pdbx_strand_id
1 'polypeptide(L)'
;MSWFRKKGQKIESVPADERVVRTEGIFVKCLECETALFKRDLEESLQVCPKCNYHFRIGARERLALLYDEAAYEELDNDVISSDPLGFVDTKPYPQRLEQARRATGLPEAVITARGKIGGHAVYAGAMDFSFLGGSMGSAVGEKLTRIIERAVRERAAVITVASSGGARMQEGTLSLMQMAKIAAALGLLDEARLPFISVLTDPTTGGVTASFAMLGDVIIAEPKALIGFAGPRVIEQTIRQKLPKGFQRSEFLLEHGMLDAVVDRRKMRDFLITSLNFMVNPEITPVQTILDPSSNGHGSLDGRESKVESQKPRAEDKLP
;
A
#
# COMPACT_ATOMS: atom_id res chain seq x y z
N MET A 1 -15.55 17.75 -74.76
CA MET A 1 -15.71 17.93 -73.31
C MET A 1 -15.32 16.62 -72.65
N SER A 2 -14.12 16.53 -72.10
CA SER A 2 -13.67 15.37 -71.31
C SER A 2 -12.95 15.91 -70.08
N TRP A 3 -13.69 15.99 -69.01
CA TRP A 3 -13.24 16.39 -67.70
C TRP A 3 -13.28 15.15 -66.80
N PHE A 4 -12.26 14.99 -65.95
CA PHE A 4 -11.99 13.93 -64.97
C PHE A 4 -11.22 12.68 -65.46
N ARG A 5 -9.90 12.84 -65.58
CA ARG A 5 -8.94 11.78 -65.25
C ARG A 5 -8.11 12.21 -64.05
N LYS A 6 -8.53 11.84 -62.82
CA LYS A 6 -7.63 11.83 -61.70
C LYS A 6 -6.58 10.74 -61.93
N LYS A 7 -5.32 11.11 -62.09
CA LYS A 7 -4.19 10.18 -61.99
C LYS A 7 -4.19 9.62 -60.55
N GLY A 8 -4.61 8.35 -60.40
CA GLY A 8 -4.40 7.61 -59.19
C GLY A 8 -2.90 7.49 -58.94
N GLN A 9 -2.39 8.11 -57.89
CA GLN A 9 -1.08 7.75 -57.37
C GLN A 9 -1.14 6.26 -57.03
N LYS A 10 -0.36 5.44 -57.74
CA LYS A 10 -0.12 4.04 -57.31
C LYS A 10 0.64 4.15 -55.99
N ILE A 11 -0.01 3.70 -54.92
CA ILE A 11 0.65 3.42 -53.66
C ILE A 11 1.53 2.20 -53.93
N GLU A 12 2.84 2.42 -54.12
CA GLU A 12 3.77 1.30 -54.20
C GLU A 12 3.76 0.59 -52.86
N SER A 13 3.25 -0.64 -52.87
CA SER A 13 3.32 -1.51 -51.68
C SER A 13 4.77 -1.93 -51.50
N VAL A 14 5.36 -1.60 -50.35
CA VAL A 14 6.66 -2.08 -49.92
C VAL A 14 6.68 -3.61 -50.00
N PRO A 15 7.68 -4.27 -50.62
CA PRO A 15 7.85 -5.70 -50.70
C PRO A 15 7.73 -6.33 -49.29
N ALA A 16 7.21 -7.56 -49.19
CA ALA A 16 6.92 -8.23 -47.93
C ALA A 16 8.18 -8.47 -47.07
N ASP A 17 9.34 -8.57 -47.69
CA ASP A 17 10.67 -8.73 -47.11
C ASP A 17 11.26 -7.41 -46.55
N GLU A 18 10.78 -6.25 -47.01
CA GLU A 18 11.17 -4.94 -46.50
C GLU A 18 10.21 -4.39 -45.40
N ARG A 19 9.14 -5.12 -45.06
CA ARG A 19 8.22 -4.71 -44.02
C ARG A 19 8.85 -4.93 -42.64
N VAL A 20 9.58 -3.96 -42.14
CA VAL A 20 9.99 -3.93 -40.74
C VAL A 20 8.75 -3.67 -39.88
N VAL A 21 8.12 -4.72 -39.43
CA VAL A 21 7.07 -4.62 -38.41
C VAL A 21 7.75 -4.23 -37.12
N ARG A 22 7.67 -2.95 -36.76
CA ARG A 22 8.13 -2.47 -35.43
C ARG A 22 7.17 -3.04 -34.39
N THR A 23 7.50 -4.20 -33.83
CA THR A 23 6.77 -4.83 -32.71
C THR A 23 7.26 -4.35 -31.34
N GLU A 24 8.24 -3.45 -31.33
CA GLU A 24 8.74 -2.86 -30.09
C GLU A 24 7.62 -2.11 -29.36
N GLY A 25 7.34 -2.51 -28.12
CA GLY A 25 6.32 -1.88 -27.27
C GLY A 25 4.89 -2.46 -27.40
N ILE A 26 4.65 -3.40 -28.34
CA ILE A 26 3.33 -4.05 -28.50
C ILE A 26 3.19 -5.26 -27.58
N PHE A 27 4.31 -5.94 -27.30
CA PHE A 27 4.34 -7.13 -26.47
C PHE A 27 5.08 -6.89 -25.16
N VAL A 28 4.59 -7.51 -24.09
CA VAL A 28 5.22 -7.59 -22.78
C VAL A 28 5.44 -9.06 -22.44
N LYS A 29 6.65 -9.44 -22.02
CA LYS A 29 6.93 -10.80 -21.56
C LYS A 29 6.51 -10.93 -20.09
N CYS A 30 5.69 -11.93 -19.76
CA CYS A 30 5.35 -12.23 -18.38
C CYS A 30 6.59 -12.71 -17.61
N LEU A 31 6.84 -12.15 -16.46
CA LEU A 31 8.00 -12.47 -15.62
C LEU A 31 7.90 -13.86 -14.97
N GLU A 32 6.71 -14.40 -14.84
CA GLU A 32 6.45 -15.69 -14.18
C GLU A 32 6.40 -16.85 -15.20
N CYS A 33 5.52 -16.75 -16.22
CA CYS A 33 5.32 -17.84 -17.19
C CYS A 33 6.00 -17.59 -18.54
N GLU A 34 6.77 -16.52 -18.66
CA GLU A 34 7.56 -16.13 -19.84
C GLU A 34 6.77 -15.95 -21.15
N THR A 35 5.45 -16.05 -21.11
CA THR A 35 4.60 -15.84 -22.29
C THR A 35 4.69 -14.39 -22.77
N ALA A 36 4.78 -14.19 -24.07
CA ALA A 36 4.60 -12.87 -24.70
C ALA A 36 3.11 -12.53 -24.72
N LEU A 37 2.74 -11.41 -24.12
CA LEU A 37 1.38 -10.90 -23.99
C LEU A 37 1.23 -9.63 -24.80
N PHE A 38 0.11 -9.43 -25.46
CA PHE A 38 -0.23 -8.13 -26.02
C PHE A 38 -0.44 -7.13 -24.87
N LYS A 39 0.12 -5.95 -25.03
CA LYS A 39 -0.03 -4.89 -24.02
C LYS A 39 -1.49 -4.53 -23.79
N ARG A 40 -2.29 -4.48 -24.86
CA ARG A 40 -3.72 -4.23 -24.80
C ARG A 40 -4.47 -5.28 -23.97
N ASP A 41 -4.20 -6.58 -24.20
CA ASP A 41 -4.84 -7.66 -23.44
C ASP A 41 -4.47 -7.60 -21.96
N LEU A 42 -3.24 -7.15 -21.67
CA LEU A 42 -2.77 -6.95 -20.31
C LEU A 42 -3.46 -5.76 -19.65
N GLU A 43 -3.67 -4.67 -20.36
CA GLU A 43 -4.45 -3.50 -19.90
C GLU A 43 -5.90 -3.88 -19.63
N GLU A 44 -6.55 -4.60 -20.54
CA GLU A 44 -7.94 -5.10 -20.38
C GLU A 44 -8.08 -6.06 -19.17
N SER A 45 -7.03 -6.80 -18.84
CA SER A 45 -6.98 -7.69 -17.66
C SER A 45 -6.47 -7.00 -16.39
N LEU A 46 -6.43 -5.66 -16.34
CA LEU A 46 -5.95 -4.86 -15.21
C LEU A 46 -4.50 -5.18 -14.82
N GLN A 47 -3.63 -5.36 -15.83
CA GLN A 47 -2.22 -5.72 -15.63
C GLN A 47 -2.02 -7.05 -14.87
N VAL A 48 -2.93 -7.99 -15.06
CA VAL A 48 -2.83 -9.37 -14.57
C VAL A 48 -2.63 -10.31 -15.76
N CYS A 49 -1.63 -11.17 -15.70
CA CYS A 49 -1.36 -12.13 -16.77
C CYS A 49 -2.55 -13.08 -16.98
N PRO A 50 -3.17 -13.13 -18.15
CA PRO A 50 -4.32 -13.99 -18.38
C PRO A 50 -3.98 -15.50 -18.36
N LYS A 51 -2.69 -15.86 -18.45
CA LYS A 51 -2.25 -17.27 -18.44
C LYS A 51 -1.91 -17.81 -17.06
N CYS A 52 -1.16 -17.04 -16.25
CA CYS A 52 -0.67 -17.53 -14.96
C CYS A 52 -1.15 -16.69 -13.76
N ASN A 53 -1.97 -15.67 -14.00
CA ASN A 53 -2.45 -14.73 -13.00
C ASN A 53 -1.32 -13.99 -12.26
N TYR A 54 -0.16 -13.81 -12.91
CA TYR A 54 0.88 -12.96 -12.36
C TYR A 54 0.41 -11.49 -12.37
N HIS A 55 0.51 -10.82 -11.22
CA HIS A 55 0.14 -9.41 -11.06
C HIS A 55 1.33 -8.53 -11.36
N PHE A 56 1.32 -7.85 -12.50
CA PHE A 56 2.33 -6.85 -12.82
C PHE A 56 2.20 -5.66 -11.88
N ARG A 57 3.32 -4.96 -11.64
CA ARG A 57 3.27 -3.71 -10.88
C ARG A 57 2.57 -2.64 -11.68
N ILE A 58 1.73 -1.86 -11.02
CA ILE A 58 1.05 -0.70 -11.60
C ILE A 58 1.36 0.55 -10.79
N GLY A 59 1.26 1.70 -11.45
CA GLY A 59 1.50 3.00 -10.84
C GLY A 59 0.41 3.41 -9.84
N ALA A 60 0.74 4.38 -8.98
CA ALA A 60 -0.17 4.87 -7.95
C ALA A 60 -1.47 5.45 -8.55
N ARG A 61 -1.37 6.26 -9.61
CA ARG A 61 -2.55 6.84 -10.29
C ARG A 61 -3.45 5.80 -10.94
N GLU A 62 -2.85 4.81 -11.61
CA GLU A 62 -3.58 3.69 -12.18
C GLU A 62 -4.30 2.90 -11.06
N ARG A 63 -3.62 2.68 -9.94
CA ARG A 63 -4.20 2.02 -8.77
C ARG A 63 -5.42 2.77 -8.23
N LEU A 64 -5.32 4.06 -8.03
CA LEU A 64 -6.42 4.90 -7.55
C LEU A 64 -7.59 4.91 -8.54
N ALA A 65 -7.32 4.99 -9.85
CA ALA A 65 -8.35 4.95 -10.88
C ALA A 65 -9.13 3.61 -10.88
N LEU A 66 -8.49 2.49 -10.53
CA LEU A 66 -9.15 1.19 -10.41
C LEU A 66 -10.05 1.07 -9.17
N LEU A 67 -9.78 1.84 -8.12
CA LEU A 67 -10.50 1.76 -6.85
C LEU A 67 -11.71 2.70 -6.80
N TYR A 68 -11.54 3.95 -7.22
CA TYR A 68 -12.57 4.98 -7.12
C TYR A 68 -13.70 4.79 -8.15
N ASP A 69 -14.89 5.21 -7.77
CA ASP A 69 -16.07 5.19 -8.63
C ASP A 69 -15.81 6.05 -9.87
N GLU A 70 -16.06 5.48 -11.06
CA GLU A 70 -15.86 6.15 -12.35
C GLU A 70 -14.43 6.72 -12.55
N ALA A 71 -13.45 6.20 -11.82
CA ALA A 71 -12.09 6.75 -11.73
C ALA A 71 -12.06 8.25 -11.32
N ALA A 72 -13.10 8.71 -10.62
CA ALA A 72 -13.24 10.11 -10.19
C ALA A 72 -12.71 10.31 -8.77
N TYR A 73 -11.56 10.98 -8.66
CA TYR A 73 -10.93 11.34 -7.40
C TYR A 73 -10.18 12.67 -7.50
N GLU A 74 -9.94 13.30 -6.36
CA GLU A 74 -9.13 14.48 -6.22
C GLU A 74 -7.78 14.12 -5.58
N GLU A 75 -6.67 14.40 -6.27
CA GLU A 75 -5.33 14.27 -5.69
C GLU A 75 -5.11 15.35 -4.64
N LEU A 76 -4.48 14.99 -3.52
CA LEU A 76 -4.24 15.87 -2.39
C LEU A 76 -2.75 16.02 -2.10
N ASP A 77 -2.36 17.18 -1.54
CA ASP A 77 -1.00 17.44 -1.04
C ASP A 77 0.11 17.21 -2.09
N ASN A 78 -0.14 17.55 -3.36
CA ASN A 78 0.87 17.41 -4.43
C ASN A 78 2.07 18.35 -4.26
N ASP A 79 1.95 19.36 -3.43
CA ASP A 79 2.99 20.30 -3.02
C ASP A 79 3.88 19.77 -1.88
N VAL A 80 3.43 18.72 -1.18
CA VAL A 80 4.22 18.07 -0.13
C VAL A 80 5.23 17.11 -0.75
N ILE A 81 6.49 17.54 -0.77
CA ILE A 81 7.59 16.84 -1.40
C ILE A 81 8.79 16.71 -0.45
N SER A 82 9.55 15.63 -0.58
CA SER A 82 10.78 15.44 0.19
C SER A 82 11.85 16.46 -0.18
N SER A 83 12.56 16.91 0.84
CA SER A 83 13.78 17.71 0.78
C SER A 83 14.97 16.93 1.37
N ASP A 84 16.15 17.51 1.32
CA ASP A 84 17.36 16.91 1.91
C ASP A 84 17.85 17.72 3.13
N PRO A 85 17.27 17.48 4.32
CA PRO A 85 17.70 18.19 5.54
C PRO A 85 19.05 17.71 6.09
N LEU A 86 19.54 16.54 5.62
CA LEU A 86 20.75 15.91 6.12
C LEU A 86 21.97 16.13 5.22
N GLY A 87 21.79 16.68 4.01
CA GLY A 87 22.87 16.80 3.02
C GLY A 87 23.42 15.42 2.61
N PHE A 88 22.53 14.41 2.45
CA PHE A 88 22.95 13.04 2.20
C PHE A 88 23.57 12.86 0.83
N VAL A 89 24.74 12.24 0.81
CA VAL A 89 25.48 11.88 -0.41
C VAL A 89 26.00 10.45 -0.29
N ASP A 90 25.61 9.60 -1.23
CA ASP A 90 26.29 8.31 -1.47
C ASP A 90 27.03 8.36 -2.82
N THR A 91 26.61 7.60 -3.82
CA THR A 91 27.13 7.73 -5.21
C THR A 91 26.65 9.01 -5.90
N LYS A 92 25.56 9.62 -5.43
CA LYS A 92 24.97 10.87 -5.92
C LYS A 92 24.30 11.61 -4.76
N PRO A 93 24.24 12.96 -4.80
CA PRO A 93 23.47 13.74 -3.85
C PRO A 93 21.98 13.36 -3.86
N TYR A 94 21.36 13.28 -2.69
CA TYR A 94 19.94 12.92 -2.56
C TYR A 94 18.99 13.83 -3.35
N PRO A 95 19.15 15.17 -3.37
CA PRO A 95 18.31 16.03 -4.21
C PRO A 95 18.35 15.67 -5.69
N GLN A 96 19.51 15.25 -6.21
CA GLN A 96 19.62 14.79 -7.59
C GLN A 96 18.85 13.51 -7.85
N ARG A 97 18.82 12.58 -6.88
CA ARG A 97 18.01 11.36 -6.96
C ARG A 97 16.50 11.67 -6.97
N LEU A 98 16.06 12.58 -6.11
CA LEU A 98 14.68 13.05 -6.07
C LEU A 98 14.25 13.65 -7.40
N GLU A 99 15.08 14.53 -7.97
CA GLU A 99 14.78 15.14 -9.26
C GLU A 99 14.73 14.11 -10.40
N GLN A 100 15.67 13.17 -10.43
CA GLN A 100 15.66 12.07 -11.40
C GLN A 100 14.39 11.21 -11.26
N ALA A 101 13.97 10.87 -10.03
CA ALA A 101 12.76 10.11 -9.80
C ALA A 101 11.51 10.87 -10.27
N ARG A 102 11.40 12.16 -9.95
CA ARG A 102 10.29 13.01 -10.41
C ARG A 102 10.21 13.09 -11.92
N ARG A 103 11.34 13.29 -12.60
CA ARG A 103 11.39 13.33 -14.07
C ARG A 103 11.05 12.00 -14.73
N ALA A 104 11.50 10.89 -14.13
CA ALA A 104 11.27 9.56 -14.69
C ALA A 104 9.82 9.07 -14.50
N THR A 105 9.18 9.43 -13.38
CA THR A 105 7.85 8.92 -13.01
C THR A 105 6.73 9.91 -13.25
N GLY A 106 7.02 11.21 -13.35
CA GLY A 106 6.01 12.27 -13.36
C GLY A 106 5.26 12.43 -12.03
N LEU A 107 5.79 11.81 -10.95
CA LEU A 107 5.19 11.87 -9.61
C LEU A 107 5.92 12.88 -8.73
N PRO A 108 5.22 13.61 -7.86
CA PRO A 108 5.85 14.50 -6.88
C PRO A 108 6.59 13.73 -5.80
N GLU A 109 6.08 12.54 -5.41
CA GLU A 109 6.60 11.71 -4.32
C GLU A 109 6.20 10.23 -4.51
N ALA A 110 6.75 9.32 -3.68
CA ALA A 110 6.49 7.89 -3.72
C ALA A 110 5.06 7.49 -3.27
N VAL A 111 4.21 8.43 -2.96
CA VAL A 111 2.79 8.22 -2.66
C VAL A 111 1.93 9.29 -3.30
N ILE A 112 0.83 8.89 -3.90
CA ILE A 112 -0.27 9.76 -4.27
C ILE A 112 -1.38 9.59 -3.25
N THR A 113 -1.83 10.69 -2.68
CA THR A 113 -2.97 10.74 -1.76
C THR A 113 -4.15 11.37 -2.45
N ALA A 114 -5.34 10.83 -2.22
CA ALA A 114 -6.54 11.26 -2.91
C ALA A 114 -7.79 11.10 -2.04
N ARG A 115 -8.87 11.81 -2.42
CA ARG A 115 -10.21 11.61 -1.87
C ARG A 115 -11.21 11.36 -2.99
N GLY A 116 -12.25 10.61 -2.69
CA GLY A 116 -13.32 10.28 -3.63
C GLY A 116 -14.32 9.33 -3.01
N LYS A 117 -15.03 8.58 -3.85
CA LYS A 117 -15.99 7.58 -3.40
C LYS A 117 -15.62 6.19 -3.92
N ILE A 118 -15.84 5.17 -3.10
CA ILE A 118 -15.72 3.75 -3.47
C ILE A 118 -17.02 3.08 -3.06
N GLY A 119 -17.81 2.62 -4.05
CA GLY A 119 -19.15 2.08 -3.80
C GLY A 119 -20.09 3.08 -3.12
N GLY A 120 -19.94 4.39 -3.41
CA GLY A 120 -20.69 5.47 -2.80
C GLY A 120 -20.18 5.97 -1.45
N HIS A 121 -19.30 5.22 -0.76
CA HIS A 121 -18.70 5.62 0.53
C HIS A 121 -17.58 6.65 0.32
N ALA A 122 -17.52 7.66 1.18
CA ALA A 122 -16.41 8.62 1.19
C ALA A 122 -15.13 7.94 1.67
N VAL A 123 -14.06 8.02 0.89
CA VAL A 123 -12.78 7.36 1.15
C VAL A 123 -11.62 8.31 0.89
N TYR A 124 -10.70 8.37 1.83
CA TYR A 124 -9.36 8.90 1.64
C TYR A 124 -8.41 7.74 1.34
N ALA A 125 -7.70 7.79 0.22
CA ALA A 125 -6.75 6.73 -0.13
C ALA A 125 -5.34 7.27 -0.33
N GLY A 126 -4.35 6.46 0.07
CA GLY A 126 -2.94 6.67 -0.23
C GLY A 126 -2.38 5.47 -1.02
N ALA A 127 -1.98 5.67 -2.27
CA ALA A 127 -1.35 4.64 -3.08
C ALA A 127 0.14 4.92 -3.25
N MET A 128 0.99 3.99 -2.82
CA MET A 128 2.43 4.07 -3.01
C MET A 128 2.84 3.61 -4.41
N ASP A 129 3.91 4.19 -4.91
CA ASP A 129 4.45 3.88 -6.23
C ASP A 129 5.90 3.40 -6.13
N PHE A 130 6.11 2.14 -6.49
CA PHE A 130 7.42 1.51 -6.42
C PHE A 130 8.43 2.11 -7.42
N SER A 131 7.96 2.73 -8.51
CA SER A 131 8.84 3.36 -9.49
C SER A 131 9.57 4.59 -8.95
N PHE A 132 8.99 5.25 -7.94
CA PHE A 132 9.62 6.39 -7.28
C PHE A 132 10.53 5.92 -6.13
N LEU A 133 11.83 5.85 -6.36
CA LEU A 133 12.85 5.43 -5.37
C LEU A 133 12.49 4.11 -4.63
N GLY A 134 11.95 3.12 -5.36
CA GLY A 134 11.52 1.84 -4.76
C GLY A 134 10.32 1.97 -3.81
N GLY A 135 9.47 2.98 -3.98
CA GLY A 135 8.34 3.22 -3.09
C GLY A 135 8.76 3.55 -1.65
N SER A 136 9.98 4.02 -1.44
CA SER A 136 10.51 4.20 -0.09
C SER A 136 9.80 5.32 0.67
N MET A 137 9.49 5.05 1.95
CA MET A 137 8.81 5.97 2.84
C MET A 137 9.80 7.00 3.41
N GLY A 138 9.75 8.22 2.89
CA GLY A 138 10.43 9.41 3.44
C GLY A 138 9.46 10.27 4.25
N SER A 139 9.95 11.41 4.74
CA SER A 139 9.21 12.37 5.56
C SER A 139 7.94 12.89 4.85
N ALA A 140 8.03 13.21 3.56
CA ALA A 140 6.88 13.66 2.79
C ALA A 140 5.82 12.56 2.60
N VAL A 141 6.23 11.29 2.42
CA VAL A 141 5.30 10.16 2.35
C VAL A 141 4.53 10.03 3.66
N GLY A 142 5.25 10.06 4.80
CA GLY A 142 4.63 9.99 6.12
C GLY A 142 3.70 11.16 6.39
N GLU A 143 4.09 12.38 6.01
CA GLU A 143 3.25 13.57 6.14
C GLU A 143 1.95 13.44 5.33
N LYS A 144 2.04 13.06 4.06
CA LYS A 144 0.87 12.89 3.19
C LYS A 144 -0.11 11.86 3.72
N LEU A 145 0.38 10.69 4.18
CA LEU A 145 -0.46 9.66 4.78
C LEU A 145 -1.10 10.14 6.08
N THR A 146 -0.35 10.82 6.94
CA THR A 146 -0.88 11.42 8.18
C THR A 146 -2.02 12.40 7.87
N ARG A 147 -1.82 13.30 6.91
CA ARG A 147 -2.83 14.31 6.53
C ARG A 147 -4.14 13.69 6.03
N ILE A 148 -4.09 12.64 5.20
CA ILE A 148 -5.33 12.00 4.75
C ILE A 148 -6.05 11.30 5.89
N ILE A 149 -5.34 10.69 6.84
CA ILE A 149 -5.93 10.09 8.03
C ILE A 149 -6.60 11.15 8.90
N GLU A 150 -5.93 12.26 9.19
CA GLU A 150 -6.49 13.36 9.97
C GLU A 150 -7.71 14.01 9.27
N ARG A 151 -7.70 14.12 7.94
CA ARG A 151 -8.87 14.58 7.17
C ARG A 151 -10.01 13.59 7.25
N ALA A 152 -9.72 12.28 7.13
CA ALA A 152 -10.72 11.24 7.27
C ALA A 152 -11.40 11.28 8.65
N VAL A 153 -10.64 11.51 9.72
CA VAL A 153 -11.21 11.70 11.07
C VAL A 153 -12.17 12.89 11.10
N ARG A 154 -11.76 14.04 10.57
CA ARG A 154 -12.60 15.27 10.55
C ARG A 154 -13.87 15.11 9.70
N GLU A 155 -13.77 14.42 8.57
CA GLU A 155 -14.87 14.27 7.61
C GLU A 155 -15.66 12.95 7.80
N ARG A 156 -15.28 12.16 8.81
CA ARG A 156 -15.86 10.84 9.14
C ARG A 156 -15.90 9.91 7.93
N ALA A 157 -14.76 9.78 7.27
CA ALA A 157 -14.56 8.93 6.10
C ALA A 157 -13.66 7.72 6.41
N ALA A 158 -13.73 6.70 5.57
CA ALA A 158 -12.82 5.55 5.63
C ALA A 158 -11.43 5.91 5.07
N VAL A 159 -10.40 5.18 5.51
CA VAL A 159 -9.05 5.26 4.98
C VAL A 159 -8.66 3.96 4.31
N ILE A 160 -8.04 4.05 3.13
CA ILE A 160 -7.45 2.91 2.43
C ILE A 160 -6.01 3.25 2.07
N THR A 161 -5.07 2.39 2.43
CA THR A 161 -3.69 2.49 1.94
C THR A 161 -3.37 1.34 1.00
N VAL A 162 -2.71 1.64 -0.12
CA VAL A 162 -2.16 0.62 -1.01
C VAL A 162 -0.65 0.71 -0.94
N ALA A 163 -0.03 -0.24 -0.24
CA ALA A 163 1.39 -0.28 -0.01
C ALA A 163 2.12 -0.96 -1.17
N SER A 164 3.17 -0.31 -1.68
CA SER A 164 4.11 -0.85 -2.67
C SER A 164 5.49 -0.24 -2.39
N SER A 165 6.32 -0.91 -1.56
CA SER A 165 7.49 -0.26 -0.96
C SER A 165 8.61 -1.22 -0.61
N GLY A 166 9.85 -0.73 -0.81
CA GLY A 166 11.06 -1.33 -0.28
C GLY A 166 11.34 -0.99 1.19
N GLY A 167 10.54 -0.13 1.84
CA GLY A 167 10.70 0.25 3.25
C GLY A 167 11.00 1.72 3.50
N ALA A 168 11.63 2.01 4.65
CA ALA A 168 12.01 3.38 5.02
C ALA A 168 13.11 3.93 4.10
N ARG A 169 13.03 5.23 3.78
CA ARG A 169 13.99 5.93 2.91
C ARG A 169 15.29 6.22 3.64
N MET A 170 16.32 5.44 3.36
CA MET A 170 17.60 5.51 4.06
C MET A 170 18.30 6.88 3.92
N GLN A 171 18.07 7.61 2.84
CA GLN A 171 18.65 8.94 2.60
C GLN A 171 18.16 9.99 3.59
N GLU A 172 17.03 9.76 4.22
CA GLU A 172 16.46 10.64 5.26
C GLU A 172 16.75 10.15 6.69
N GLY A 173 17.53 9.07 6.83
CA GLY A 173 17.98 8.55 8.13
C GLY A 173 16.83 8.32 9.12
N THR A 174 17.00 8.79 10.36
CA THR A 174 15.98 8.69 11.41
C THR A 174 14.66 9.39 11.09
N LEU A 175 14.67 10.42 10.25
CA LEU A 175 13.44 11.12 9.86
C LEU A 175 12.46 10.18 9.15
N SER A 176 12.96 9.26 8.32
CA SER A 176 12.11 8.25 7.68
C SER A 176 11.57 7.22 8.68
N LEU A 177 12.35 6.86 9.71
CA LEU A 177 11.89 5.95 10.77
C LEU A 177 10.79 6.58 11.64
N MET A 178 10.90 7.88 11.93
CA MET A 178 9.89 8.61 12.70
C MET A 178 8.54 8.69 12.00
N GLN A 179 8.48 8.49 10.68
CA GLN A 179 7.21 8.43 9.96
C GLN A 179 6.35 7.23 10.38
N MET A 180 6.97 6.11 10.77
CA MET A 180 6.24 4.95 11.28
C MET A 180 5.42 5.32 12.52
N ALA A 181 6.04 5.97 13.48
CA ALA A 181 5.36 6.44 14.70
C ALA A 181 4.31 7.52 14.41
N LYS A 182 4.61 8.44 13.49
CA LYS A 182 3.69 9.51 13.10
C LYS A 182 2.41 8.99 12.48
N ILE A 183 2.52 8.07 11.52
CA ILE A 183 1.35 7.48 10.87
C ILE A 183 0.57 6.61 11.85
N ALA A 184 1.26 5.82 12.69
CA ALA A 184 0.61 5.00 13.71
C ALA A 184 -0.18 5.84 14.73
N ALA A 185 0.35 7.00 15.15
CA ALA A 185 -0.37 7.93 16.01
C ALA A 185 -1.64 8.49 15.36
N ALA A 186 -1.59 8.84 14.07
CA ALA A 186 -2.76 9.28 13.32
C ALA A 186 -3.80 8.17 13.16
N LEU A 187 -3.38 6.92 12.94
CA LEU A 187 -4.27 5.76 12.90
C LEU A 187 -4.93 5.51 14.25
N GLY A 188 -4.25 5.78 15.38
CA GLY A 188 -4.86 5.75 16.70
C GLY A 188 -6.04 6.72 16.83
N LEU A 189 -5.93 7.94 16.27
CA LEU A 189 -7.05 8.89 16.24
C LEU A 189 -8.21 8.39 15.35
N LEU A 190 -7.89 7.69 14.26
CA LEU A 190 -8.91 7.11 13.37
C LEU A 190 -9.68 5.98 14.08
N ASP A 191 -8.96 5.13 14.84
CA ASP A 191 -9.55 4.05 15.64
C ASP A 191 -10.43 4.61 16.78
N GLU A 192 -9.96 5.63 17.51
CA GLU A 192 -10.77 6.34 18.51
C GLU A 192 -12.06 6.93 17.90
N ALA A 193 -11.99 7.41 16.66
CA ALA A 193 -13.14 7.91 15.91
C ALA A 193 -14.05 6.80 15.36
N ARG A 194 -13.67 5.51 15.51
CA ARG A 194 -14.37 4.34 15.01
C ARG A 194 -14.59 4.40 13.49
N LEU A 195 -13.55 4.72 12.76
CA LEU A 195 -13.58 4.84 11.30
C LEU A 195 -12.70 3.77 10.67
N PRO A 196 -13.15 3.14 9.55
CA PRO A 196 -12.44 2.01 8.95
C PRO A 196 -11.07 2.39 8.39
N PHE A 197 -10.09 1.52 8.64
CA PHE A 197 -8.81 1.50 7.97
C PHE A 197 -8.59 0.17 7.26
N ILE A 198 -8.52 0.17 5.93
CA ILE A 198 -8.21 -1.02 5.13
C ILE A 198 -6.81 -0.87 4.53
N SER A 199 -5.95 -1.85 4.79
CA SER A 199 -4.60 -1.93 4.25
C SER A 199 -4.51 -2.94 3.12
N VAL A 200 -4.09 -2.49 1.93
CA VAL A 200 -3.88 -3.32 0.73
C VAL A 200 -2.39 -3.45 0.48
N LEU A 201 -1.88 -4.68 0.54
CA LEU A 201 -0.45 -4.96 0.39
C LEU A 201 -0.17 -5.50 -1.02
N THR A 202 0.77 -4.87 -1.73
CA THR A 202 1.15 -5.30 -3.08
C THR A 202 2.63 -5.68 -3.17
N ASP A 203 3.06 -6.20 -4.32
CA ASP A 203 4.44 -6.65 -4.52
C ASP A 203 5.39 -5.51 -4.92
N PRO A 204 6.42 -5.23 -4.10
CA PRO A 204 6.67 -5.69 -2.73
C PRO A 204 6.11 -4.72 -1.67
N THR A 205 5.87 -5.23 -0.45
CA THR A 205 5.67 -4.41 0.75
C THR A 205 6.63 -4.87 1.82
N THR A 206 7.70 -4.11 2.06
CA THR A 206 8.82 -4.57 2.90
C THR A 206 9.32 -3.49 3.86
N GLY A 207 10.19 -3.90 4.78
CA GLY A 207 10.91 -3.01 5.68
C GLY A 207 10.03 -2.24 6.64
N GLY A 208 10.33 -0.97 6.87
CA GLY A 208 9.61 -0.08 7.77
C GLY A 208 8.14 0.14 7.41
N VAL A 209 7.75 -0.04 6.15
CA VAL A 209 6.33 0.06 5.74
C VAL A 209 5.54 -1.13 6.28
N THR A 210 6.05 -2.37 6.10
CA THR A 210 5.43 -3.56 6.70
C THR A 210 5.45 -3.51 8.23
N ALA A 211 6.55 -3.05 8.82
CA ALA A 211 6.68 -2.95 10.27
C ALA A 211 5.88 -1.80 10.91
N SER A 212 5.03 -1.11 10.13
CA SER A 212 4.23 0.02 10.62
C SER A 212 2.81 -0.03 10.03
N PHE A 213 2.36 1.05 9.41
CA PHE A 213 0.97 1.25 9.02
C PHE A 213 0.39 0.14 8.11
N ALA A 214 1.23 -0.52 7.31
CA ALA A 214 0.75 -1.56 6.39
C ALA A 214 0.16 -2.79 7.12
N MET A 215 0.55 -3.04 8.38
CA MET A 215 0.05 -4.13 9.21
C MET A 215 -0.85 -3.64 10.37
N LEU A 216 -1.40 -2.42 10.27
CA LEU A 216 -2.29 -1.83 11.28
C LEU A 216 -3.74 -1.68 10.79
N GLY A 217 -4.10 -2.28 9.66
CA GLY A 217 -5.46 -2.23 9.13
C GLY A 217 -6.45 -2.99 10.00
N ASP A 218 -7.69 -2.51 10.09
CA ASP A 218 -8.83 -3.29 10.60
C ASP A 218 -9.09 -4.50 9.69
N VAL A 219 -8.80 -4.32 8.39
CA VAL A 219 -8.77 -5.39 7.39
C VAL A 219 -7.46 -5.25 6.59
N ILE A 220 -6.66 -6.31 6.59
CA ILE A 220 -5.36 -6.38 5.91
C ILE A 220 -5.45 -7.40 4.79
N ILE A 221 -5.40 -6.92 3.55
CA ILE A 221 -5.50 -7.78 2.37
C ILE A 221 -4.27 -7.64 1.47
N ALA A 222 -3.99 -8.66 0.68
CA ALA A 222 -2.86 -8.62 -0.23
C ALA A 222 -3.23 -9.10 -1.64
N GLU A 223 -2.48 -8.62 -2.63
CA GLU A 223 -2.52 -9.23 -3.97
C GLU A 223 -1.83 -10.60 -3.96
N PRO A 224 -2.27 -11.54 -4.82
CA PRO A 224 -1.64 -12.86 -4.93
C PRO A 224 -0.14 -12.79 -5.18
N LYS A 225 0.60 -13.66 -4.51
CA LYS A 225 2.08 -13.80 -4.60
C LYS A 225 2.88 -12.55 -4.22
N ALA A 226 2.28 -11.53 -3.64
CA ALA A 226 2.98 -10.34 -3.19
C ALA A 226 4.05 -10.71 -2.14
N LEU A 227 5.25 -10.13 -2.29
CA LEU A 227 6.33 -10.26 -1.29
C LEU A 227 6.07 -9.27 -0.17
N ILE A 228 5.82 -9.79 1.03
CA ILE A 228 5.49 -8.97 2.20
C ILE A 228 6.35 -9.45 3.37
N GLY A 229 7.12 -8.54 3.98
CA GLY A 229 7.96 -8.90 5.11
C GLY A 229 8.87 -7.76 5.55
N PHE A 230 9.47 -7.87 6.73
CA PHE A 230 10.39 -6.85 7.21
C PHE A 230 11.73 -6.92 6.48
N ALA A 231 12.48 -7.98 6.67
CA ALA A 231 13.74 -8.21 5.94
C ALA A 231 13.46 -9.00 4.65
N GLY A 232 14.16 -8.65 3.57
CA GLY A 232 14.07 -9.42 2.33
C GLY A 232 14.62 -10.85 2.48
N PRO A 233 14.10 -11.84 1.71
CA PRO A 233 14.51 -13.24 1.80
C PRO A 233 16.03 -13.45 1.73
N ARG A 234 16.72 -12.73 0.86
CA ARG A 234 18.19 -12.81 0.74
C ARG A 234 18.91 -12.43 2.03
N VAL A 235 18.46 -11.37 2.71
CA VAL A 235 19.06 -10.91 3.95
C VAL A 235 18.89 -11.96 5.04
N ILE A 236 17.68 -12.54 5.13
CA ILE A 236 17.37 -13.60 6.10
C ILE A 236 18.26 -14.81 5.83
N GLU A 237 18.29 -15.34 4.60
CA GLU A 237 19.08 -16.53 4.23
C GLU A 237 20.58 -16.32 4.51
N GLN A 238 21.11 -15.14 4.22
CA GLN A 238 22.51 -14.82 4.51
C GLN A 238 22.79 -14.75 6.01
N THR A 239 21.83 -14.23 6.80
CA THR A 239 21.98 -14.10 8.25
C THR A 239 21.90 -15.44 8.97
N ILE A 240 20.88 -16.25 8.66
CA ILE A 240 20.68 -17.55 9.30
C ILE A 240 21.45 -18.68 8.62
N ARG A 241 22.05 -18.43 7.44
CA ARG A 241 22.79 -19.38 6.60
C ARG A 241 21.99 -20.64 6.24
N GLN A 242 20.68 -20.48 6.07
CA GLN A 242 19.76 -21.54 5.69
C GLN A 242 18.86 -21.07 4.55
N LYS A 243 18.40 -22.00 3.71
CA LYS A 243 17.41 -21.71 2.67
C LYS A 243 16.03 -21.58 3.30
N LEU A 244 15.30 -20.58 2.87
CA LEU A 244 13.93 -20.37 3.31
C LEU A 244 12.95 -21.36 2.64
N PRO A 245 11.86 -21.72 3.32
CA PRO A 245 10.81 -22.54 2.72
C PRO A 245 10.26 -21.91 1.44
N LYS A 246 9.79 -22.76 0.51
CA LYS A 246 9.14 -22.28 -0.71
C LYS A 246 7.90 -21.46 -0.36
N GLY A 247 7.78 -20.29 -0.96
CA GLY A 247 6.64 -19.38 -0.71
C GLY A 247 6.77 -18.52 0.53
N PHE A 248 7.88 -18.62 1.27
CA PHE A 248 8.12 -17.77 2.44
C PHE A 248 7.94 -16.28 2.14
N GLN A 249 7.27 -15.56 3.03
CA GLN A 249 6.92 -14.13 2.88
C GLN A 249 6.02 -13.82 1.66
N ARG A 250 5.40 -14.80 1.01
CA ARG A 250 4.36 -14.53 0.02
C ARG A 250 3.00 -14.36 0.71
N SER A 251 2.11 -13.63 0.05
CA SER A 251 0.78 -13.34 0.59
C SER A 251 0.01 -14.58 1.03
N GLU A 252 0.10 -15.68 0.27
CA GLU A 252 -0.54 -16.95 0.62
C GLU A 252 0.03 -17.54 1.92
N PHE A 253 1.36 -17.53 2.06
CA PHE A 253 2.03 -17.97 3.28
C PHE A 253 1.61 -17.14 4.49
N LEU A 254 1.50 -15.82 4.33
CA LEU A 254 1.09 -14.92 5.41
C LEU A 254 -0.39 -15.11 5.80
N LEU A 255 -1.25 -15.41 4.82
CA LEU A 255 -2.65 -15.75 5.08
C LEU A 255 -2.75 -17.04 5.92
N GLU A 256 -2.01 -18.09 5.55
CA GLU A 256 -1.97 -19.36 6.30
C GLU A 256 -1.45 -19.18 7.74
N HIS A 257 -0.63 -18.15 7.99
CA HIS A 257 -0.08 -17.83 9.31
C HIS A 257 -0.86 -16.75 10.08
N GLY A 258 -2.04 -16.36 9.58
CA GLY A 258 -2.92 -15.42 10.27
C GLY A 258 -2.43 -13.96 10.26
N MET A 259 -1.53 -13.60 9.36
CA MET A 259 -1.02 -12.22 9.22
C MET A 259 -1.82 -11.38 8.22
N LEU A 260 -2.70 -11.99 7.45
CA LEU A 260 -3.60 -11.35 6.49
C LEU A 260 -5.01 -11.89 6.69
N ASP A 261 -6.01 -11.07 6.37
CA ASP A 261 -7.42 -11.47 6.38
C ASP A 261 -7.84 -12.11 5.05
N ALA A 262 -7.26 -11.66 3.94
CA ALA A 262 -7.52 -12.24 2.62
C ALA A 262 -6.40 -12.00 1.62
N VAL A 263 -6.32 -12.90 0.63
CA VAL A 263 -5.56 -12.70 -0.62
C VAL A 263 -6.57 -12.46 -1.74
N VAL A 264 -6.53 -11.27 -2.34
CA VAL A 264 -7.56 -10.79 -3.26
C VAL A 264 -6.94 -10.44 -4.62
N ASP A 265 -7.43 -11.09 -5.67
CA ASP A 265 -7.06 -10.76 -7.05
C ASP A 265 -7.45 -9.31 -7.37
N ARG A 266 -6.57 -8.58 -8.07
CA ARG A 266 -6.78 -7.17 -8.45
C ARG A 266 -8.11 -6.93 -9.14
N ARG A 267 -8.53 -7.87 -9.98
CA ARG A 267 -9.78 -7.80 -10.74
C ARG A 267 -11.02 -7.83 -9.84
N LYS A 268 -10.89 -8.34 -8.61
CA LYS A 268 -11.93 -8.43 -7.58
C LYS A 268 -11.71 -7.45 -6.41
N MET A 269 -10.60 -6.71 -6.44
CA MET A 269 -10.19 -5.86 -5.32
C MET A 269 -11.24 -4.80 -4.99
N ARG A 270 -11.75 -4.12 -6.01
CA ARG A 270 -12.75 -3.07 -5.81
C ARG A 270 -14.04 -3.61 -5.18
N ASP A 271 -14.55 -4.75 -5.65
CA ASP A 271 -15.77 -5.36 -5.12
C ASP A 271 -15.58 -5.82 -3.67
N PHE A 272 -14.39 -6.36 -3.36
CA PHE A 272 -14.04 -6.72 -1.98
C PHE A 272 -14.03 -5.49 -1.06
N LEU A 273 -13.42 -4.39 -1.51
CA LEU A 273 -13.39 -3.14 -0.74
C LEU A 273 -14.78 -2.57 -0.52
N ILE A 274 -15.64 -2.57 -1.55
CA ILE A 274 -17.05 -2.12 -1.42
C ILE A 274 -17.79 -2.98 -0.39
N THR A 275 -17.63 -4.29 -0.45
CA THR A 275 -18.27 -5.22 0.51
C THR A 275 -17.79 -4.94 1.94
N SER A 276 -16.48 -4.75 2.13
CA SER A 276 -15.89 -4.42 3.43
C SER A 276 -16.40 -3.08 3.96
N LEU A 277 -16.43 -2.05 3.11
CA LEU A 277 -16.95 -0.73 3.50
C LEU A 277 -18.45 -0.77 3.85
N ASN A 278 -19.27 -1.51 3.09
CA ASN A 278 -20.69 -1.70 3.40
C ASN A 278 -20.89 -2.34 4.78
N PHE A 279 -20.01 -3.25 5.18
CA PHE A 279 -20.06 -3.88 6.49
C PHE A 279 -19.57 -2.97 7.62
N MET A 280 -18.46 -2.22 7.38
CA MET A 280 -17.80 -1.42 8.41
C MET A 280 -18.42 -0.03 8.61
N VAL A 281 -19.00 0.56 7.54
CA VAL A 281 -19.63 1.91 7.55
C VAL A 281 -21.15 1.78 7.61
N ASN A 282 -21.69 0.87 8.42
CA ASN A 282 -23.13 0.72 8.50
C ASN A 282 -23.76 1.91 9.26
N PRO A 283 -24.63 2.72 8.61
CA PRO A 283 -25.26 3.89 9.25
C PRO A 283 -26.26 3.53 10.36
N GLU A 284 -26.67 2.27 10.48
CA GLU A 284 -27.64 1.82 11.50
C GLU A 284 -27.00 1.46 12.84
N ILE A 285 -25.69 1.41 12.95
CA ILE A 285 -25.02 1.26 14.24
C ILE A 285 -24.96 2.64 14.91
N THR A 286 -26.01 2.99 15.62
CA THR A 286 -26.01 4.11 16.56
C THR A 286 -24.80 3.94 17.49
N PRO A 287 -23.90 4.94 17.64
CA PRO A 287 -22.80 4.82 18.58
C PRO A 287 -23.38 4.44 19.92
N VAL A 288 -22.90 3.34 20.50
CA VAL A 288 -23.19 3.03 21.91
C VAL A 288 -22.76 4.25 22.68
N GLN A 289 -23.73 4.99 23.21
CA GLN A 289 -23.46 6.10 24.11
C GLN A 289 -22.56 5.51 25.20
N THR A 290 -21.34 5.99 25.25
CA THR A 290 -20.41 5.63 26.32
C THR A 290 -21.09 6.00 27.61
N ILE A 291 -21.56 4.99 28.34
CA ILE A 291 -22.11 5.16 29.69
C ILE A 291 -20.90 5.41 30.61
N LEU A 292 -20.31 6.56 30.45
CA LEU A 292 -19.50 7.23 31.45
C LEU A 292 -20.25 8.49 31.80
N ASP A 293 -21.33 8.31 32.56
CA ASP A 293 -21.96 9.40 33.28
C ASP A 293 -21.06 9.72 34.49
N PRO A 294 -20.36 10.87 34.51
CA PRO A 294 -19.52 11.25 35.64
C PRO A 294 -20.32 11.53 36.91
N SER A 295 -21.66 11.53 36.85
CA SER A 295 -22.52 11.91 37.95
C SER A 295 -22.98 10.73 38.88
N SER A 296 -22.59 9.48 38.56
CA SER A 296 -22.97 8.32 39.41
C SER A 296 -21.95 7.95 40.51
N ASN A 297 -21.16 8.89 40.99
CA ASN A 297 -20.39 8.72 42.23
C ASN A 297 -21.31 8.78 43.46
N GLY A 298 -22.15 7.76 43.62
CA GLY A 298 -22.82 7.48 44.88
C GLY A 298 -21.79 7.03 45.92
N HIS A 299 -21.69 7.79 46.99
CA HIS A 299 -20.97 7.41 48.22
C HIS A 299 -21.45 6.07 48.76
N GLY A 300 -20.71 5.01 48.46
CA GLY A 300 -20.78 3.75 49.16
C GLY A 300 -19.59 3.62 50.10
N SER A 301 -19.82 3.73 51.39
CA SER A 301 -18.82 3.49 52.43
C SER A 301 -18.31 2.05 52.33
N LEU A 302 -17.01 1.91 52.07
CA LEU A 302 -16.32 0.63 52.19
C LEU A 302 -15.97 0.38 53.64
N ASP A 303 -16.78 -0.49 54.28
CA ASP A 303 -16.49 -1.07 55.57
C ASP A 303 -15.38 -2.13 55.42
N GLY A 304 -14.41 -2.07 56.35
CA GLY A 304 -13.15 -2.78 56.27
C GLY A 304 -13.26 -4.31 56.30
N ARG A 305 -12.55 -4.96 55.39
CA ARG A 305 -11.98 -6.29 55.61
C ARG A 305 -10.55 -6.33 55.13
N GLU A 306 -9.63 -6.23 56.09
CA GLU A 306 -8.21 -6.57 55.91
C GLU A 306 -8.09 -8.06 55.59
N SER A 307 -7.62 -8.39 54.39
CA SER A 307 -7.13 -9.74 54.07
C SER A 307 -5.60 -9.70 54.10
N LYS A 308 -5.04 -10.40 55.09
CA LYS A 308 -3.60 -10.65 55.24
C LYS A 308 -3.09 -11.40 54.00
N VAL A 309 -2.17 -10.78 53.27
CA VAL A 309 -1.35 -11.48 52.28
C VAL A 309 -0.06 -11.94 52.97
N GLU A 310 0.07 -13.25 53.17
CA GLU A 310 1.30 -13.90 53.61
C GLU A 310 2.34 -13.86 52.52
N SER A 311 3.47 -13.23 52.80
CA SER A 311 4.66 -13.19 51.94
C SER A 311 5.40 -14.53 51.99
N GLN A 312 5.37 -15.30 50.92
CA GLN A 312 6.27 -16.44 50.72
C GLN A 312 7.61 -15.95 50.15
N LYS A 313 8.70 -16.20 50.88
CA LYS A 313 10.08 -16.02 50.47
C LYS A 313 10.47 -17.01 49.38
N PRO A 314 11.31 -16.67 48.40
CA PRO A 314 11.84 -17.62 47.43
C PRO A 314 12.88 -18.55 48.07
N ARG A 315 12.77 -19.85 47.76
CA ARG A 315 13.80 -20.86 48.08
C ARG A 315 14.92 -20.75 47.02
N ALA A 316 16.14 -20.72 47.57
CA ALA A 316 17.38 -20.82 46.81
C ALA A 316 17.68 -22.30 46.46
N GLU A 317 18.42 -22.44 45.34
CA GLU A 317 19.25 -23.56 44.95
C GLU A 317 18.57 -24.83 44.39
N ASP A 318 18.75 -25.05 43.07
CA ASP A 318 19.34 -26.31 42.62
C ASP A 318 20.20 -26.08 41.38
N LYS A 319 21.44 -26.62 41.45
CA LYS A 319 22.52 -26.56 40.46
C LYS A 319 22.26 -27.57 39.34
N LEU A 320 22.58 -27.15 38.14
CA LEU A 320 22.79 -28.01 36.96
C LEU A 320 23.92 -29.03 37.16
N PRO A 321 23.88 -30.15 36.42
CA PRO A 321 25.04 -30.56 35.66
C PRO A 321 24.98 -30.14 34.20
#